data_e018b142e3483266b7e29f7cccefccf5
#
_entry.id   e018b142e3483266b7e29f7cccefccf5
#
_cell.length_a   1.000
_cell.length_b   1.000
_cell.length_c   1.000
_cell.angle_alpha   90.00
_cell.angle_beta   90.00
_cell.angle_gamma   90.00
#
_symmetry.space_group_name_H-M   'P 1'
#
loop_
_entity.id
_entity.type
_entity.pdbx_description
1 polymer ?
#
loop_
_entity_poly.entity_id
_entity_poly.type
_entity_poly.pdbx_seq_one_letter_code
_entity_poly.pdbx_strand_id
1 'polypeptide(L)'
;MRLRIAAIILILFTTVMPGRTQEKDSDQLGMAIEYFQSGKYHEALNIFCKLETRHELNPRFKAYMGVCFYYEWDYANACAYLDKVLPLLTKLAPHERSFYYFACAESHFELQEYEKALPLYNEMATICYDNEKADAYYKIGFIYMFRQQWTDALDNFQSALVYYTQFRSDQKSRIAQIRNMINGCAQEIERK
;
A
#
# COMPACT_ATOMS: atom_id res chain seq x y z
N MET A 1 24.76 -72.74 -28.30
CA MET A 1 23.40 -72.23 -28.15
C MET A 1 23.47 -71.07 -27.15
N ARG A 2 23.51 -69.82 -27.60
CA ARG A 2 23.67 -68.62 -26.75
C ARG A 2 22.32 -67.89 -26.66
N LEU A 3 21.71 -67.94 -25.51
CA LEU A 3 20.47 -67.18 -25.18
C LEU A 3 20.79 -65.72 -24.99
N ARG A 4 20.24 -64.84 -25.85
CA ARG A 4 20.33 -63.37 -25.67
C ARG A 4 19.10 -62.94 -24.90
N ILE A 5 19.27 -62.53 -23.62
CA ILE A 5 18.25 -61.93 -22.80
C ILE A 5 18.21 -60.43 -23.21
N ALA A 6 17.13 -60.00 -23.85
CA ALA A 6 16.85 -58.61 -24.12
C ALA A 6 16.18 -57.99 -22.85
N ALA A 7 16.91 -57.12 -22.16
CA ALA A 7 16.35 -56.34 -21.08
C ALA A 7 15.50 -55.20 -21.66
N ILE A 8 14.20 -55.26 -21.49
CA ILE A 8 13.27 -54.16 -21.80
C ILE A 8 13.28 -53.20 -20.62
N ILE A 9 13.98 -52.05 -20.83
CA ILE A 9 13.91 -50.92 -19.87
C ILE A 9 12.60 -50.20 -20.11
N LEU A 10 11.65 -50.39 -19.19
CA LEU A 10 10.37 -49.69 -19.15
C LEU A 10 10.64 -48.27 -18.53
N ILE A 11 10.82 -47.29 -19.41
CA ILE A 11 10.93 -45.86 -18.96
C ILE A 11 9.50 -45.41 -18.64
N LEU A 12 9.16 -45.37 -17.35
CA LEU A 12 7.98 -44.69 -16.81
C LEU A 12 8.16 -43.18 -16.96
N PHE A 13 7.64 -42.64 -18.07
CA PHE A 13 7.42 -41.21 -18.19
C PHE A 13 6.27 -40.82 -17.23
N THR A 14 6.62 -40.33 -16.05
CA THR A 14 5.65 -39.61 -15.20
C THR A 14 5.38 -38.27 -15.84
N THR A 15 4.37 -38.17 -16.68
CA THR A 15 3.86 -36.90 -17.17
C THR A 15 3.24 -36.18 -15.97
N VAL A 16 4.00 -35.23 -15.39
CA VAL A 16 3.46 -34.25 -14.46
C VAL A 16 2.42 -33.45 -15.25
N MET A 17 1.14 -33.67 -14.91
CA MET A 17 0.01 -32.97 -15.54
C MET A 17 0.09 -31.46 -15.14
N PRO A 18 0.41 -30.52 -16.05
CA PRO A 18 0.54 -29.10 -15.70
C PRO A 18 -0.79 -28.47 -15.24
N GLY A 19 -1.94 -29.06 -15.62
CA GLY A 19 -3.26 -28.52 -15.25
C GLY A 19 -3.59 -28.55 -13.76
N ARG A 20 -3.13 -29.56 -13.02
CA ARG A 20 -3.47 -29.74 -11.60
C ARG A 20 -2.75 -28.76 -10.67
N THR A 21 -1.55 -28.33 -11.04
CA THR A 21 -0.80 -27.29 -10.30
C THR A 21 -1.38 -25.91 -10.57
N GLN A 22 -1.81 -25.63 -11.79
CA GLN A 22 -2.40 -24.33 -12.17
C GLN A 22 -3.78 -24.12 -11.52
N GLU A 23 -4.63 -25.15 -11.45
CA GLU A 23 -5.91 -25.10 -10.72
C GLU A 23 -5.67 -24.80 -9.24
N LYS A 24 -4.74 -25.48 -8.59
CA LYS A 24 -4.38 -25.24 -7.20
C LYS A 24 -3.83 -23.83 -6.95
N ASP A 25 -3.08 -23.25 -7.87
CA ASP A 25 -2.53 -21.90 -7.75
C ASP A 25 -3.62 -20.83 -7.95
N SER A 26 -4.61 -21.08 -8.81
CA SER A 26 -5.81 -20.23 -8.94
C SER A 26 -6.62 -20.18 -7.66
N ASP A 27 -6.83 -21.34 -7.00
CA ASP A 27 -7.55 -21.40 -5.73
C ASP A 27 -6.79 -20.65 -4.62
N GLN A 28 -5.45 -20.79 -4.57
CA GLN A 28 -4.61 -20.03 -3.64
C GLN A 28 -4.69 -18.55 -3.90
N LEU A 29 -4.70 -18.10 -5.15
CA LEU A 29 -4.85 -16.68 -5.48
C LEU A 29 -6.21 -16.14 -5.03
N GLY A 30 -7.30 -16.90 -5.25
CA GLY A 30 -8.63 -16.56 -4.76
C GLY A 30 -8.63 -16.38 -3.23
N MET A 31 -8.04 -17.35 -2.50
CA MET A 31 -7.92 -17.29 -1.04
C MET A 31 -7.09 -16.08 -0.56
N ALA A 32 -5.99 -15.76 -1.24
CA ALA A 32 -5.18 -14.59 -0.90
C ALA A 32 -5.97 -13.28 -1.04
N ILE A 33 -6.78 -13.17 -2.10
CA ILE A 33 -7.65 -12.01 -2.34
C ILE A 33 -8.73 -11.92 -1.25
N GLU A 34 -9.36 -13.02 -0.86
CA GLU A 34 -10.35 -13.05 0.22
C GLU A 34 -9.74 -12.64 1.57
N TYR A 35 -8.56 -13.12 1.90
CA TYR A 35 -7.83 -12.71 3.10
C TYR A 35 -7.50 -11.22 3.06
N PHE A 36 -7.00 -10.71 1.94
CA PHE A 36 -6.72 -9.28 1.77
C PHE A 36 -7.98 -8.44 1.98
N GLN A 37 -9.10 -8.79 1.35
CA GLN A 37 -10.37 -8.08 1.49
C GLN A 37 -10.95 -8.14 2.90
N SER A 38 -10.62 -9.20 3.65
CA SER A 38 -11.04 -9.40 5.03
C SER A 38 -10.08 -8.76 6.05
N GLY A 39 -9.04 -8.03 5.59
CA GLY A 39 -8.05 -7.41 6.46
C GLY A 39 -7.06 -8.39 7.11
N LYS A 40 -7.02 -9.64 6.64
CA LYS A 40 -6.07 -10.67 7.10
C LYS A 40 -4.79 -10.57 6.28
N TYR A 41 -4.07 -9.46 6.49
CA TYR A 41 -2.92 -9.09 5.65
C TYR A 41 -1.76 -10.06 5.76
N HIS A 42 -1.51 -10.61 6.94
CA HIS A 42 -0.46 -11.60 7.15
C HIS A 42 -0.70 -12.87 6.35
N GLU A 43 -1.92 -13.43 6.42
CA GLU A 43 -2.30 -14.64 5.70
C GLU A 43 -2.28 -14.41 4.18
N ALA A 44 -2.79 -13.27 3.72
CA ALA A 44 -2.76 -12.87 2.32
C ALA A 44 -1.32 -12.81 1.79
N LEU A 45 -0.44 -12.11 2.52
CA LEU A 45 0.97 -11.93 2.16
C LEU A 45 1.69 -13.27 2.03
N ASN A 46 1.50 -14.18 2.99
CA ASN A 46 2.11 -15.50 2.96
C ASN A 46 1.75 -16.31 1.71
N ILE A 47 0.52 -16.17 1.22
CA ILE A 47 0.08 -16.85 -0.01
C ILE A 47 0.63 -16.13 -1.25
N PHE A 48 0.53 -14.80 -1.31
CA PHE A 48 1.06 -14.03 -2.42
C PHE A 48 2.56 -14.26 -2.61
N CYS A 49 3.36 -14.26 -1.54
CA CYS A 49 4.80 -14.56 -1.61
C CYS A 49 5.08 -15.95 -2.19
N LYS A 50 4.31 -16.97 -1.79
CA LYS A 50 4.44 -18.32 -2.36
C LYS A 50 4.06 -18.37 -3.84
N LEU A 51 3.05 -17.63 -4.25
CA LEU A 51 2.65 -17.54 -5.65
C LEU A 51 3.70 -16.82 -6.49
N GLU A 52 4.28 -15.72 -5.98
CA GLU A 52 5.29 -14.92 -6.65
C GLU A 52 6.58 -15.71 -6.93
N THR A 53 6.94 -16.70 -6.11
CA THR A 53 8.10 -17.58 -6.39
C THR A 53 7.90 -18.47 -7.62
N ARG A 54 6.66 -18.66 -8.07
CA ARG A 54 6.29 -19.57 -9.17
C ARG A 54 5.75 -18.86 -10.39
N HIS A 55 5.21 -17.65 -10.20
CA HIS A 55 4.51 -16.89 -11.23
C HIS A 55 4.87 -15.42 -11.17
N GLU A 56 4.93 -14.78 -12.32
CA GLU A 56 4.94 -13.32 -12.39
C GLU A 56 3.53 -12.80 -12.06
N LEU A 57 3.38 -12.19 -10.87
CA LEU A 57 2.11 -11.62 -10.45
C LEU A 57 1.86 -10.29 -11.19
N ASN A 58 0.60 -10.03 -11.54
CA ASN A 58 0.24 -8.76 -12.16
C ASN A 58 0.42 -7.58 -11.18
N PRO A 59 0.52 -6.33 -11.69
CA PRO A 59 0.76 -5.15 -10.86
C PRO A 59 -0.25 -4.97 -9.72
N ARG A 60 -1.54 -5.33 -9.92
CA ARG A 60 -2.56 -5.19 -8.88
C ARG A 60 -2.30 -6.12 -7.69
N PHE A 61 -1.88 -7.36 -7.93
CA PHE A 61 -1.56 -8.29 -6.84
C PHE A 61 -0.27 -7.91 -6.13
N LYS A 62 0.71 -7.37 -6.85
CA LYS A 62 1.91 -6.79 -6.24
C LYS A 62 1.57 -5.55 -5.38
N ALA A 63 0.56 -4.75 -5.79
CA ALA A 63 0.05 -3.66 -4.95
C ALA A 63 -0.61 -4.20 -3.67
N TYR A 64 -1.37 -5.30 -3.75
CA TYR A 64 -1.90 -5.97 -2.55
C TYR A 64 -0.78 -6.42 -1.61
N MET A 65 0.30 -6.99 -2.15
CA MET A 65 1.48 -7.35 -1.34
C MET A 65 2.10 -6.13 -0.66
N GLY A 66 2.27 -5.03 -1.38
CA GLY A 66 2.78 -3.78 -0.81
C GLY A 66 1.91 -3.26 0.33
N VAL A 67 0.57 -3.32 0.17
CA VAL A 67 -0.37 -2.97 1.25
C VAL A 67 -0.26 -3.96 2.43
N CYS A 68 -0.12 -5.25 2.17
CA CYS A 68 0.08 -6.23 3.23
C CYS A 68 1.36 -5.92 4.02
N PHE A 69 2.47 -5.63 3.36
CA PHE A 69 3.71 -5.21 4.01
C PHE A 69 3.51 -3.96 4.88
N TYR A 70 2.75 -2.97 4.40
CA TYR A 70 2.44 -1.77 5.18
C TYR A 70 1.72 -2.12 6.49
N TYR A 71 0.70 -2.99 6.45
CA TYR A 71 -0.03 -3.41 7.64
C TYR A 71 0.77 -4.36 8.55
N GLU A 72 1.79 -5.04 8.01
CA GLU A 72 2.78 -5.82 8.80
C GLU A 72 3.93 -4.94 9.32
N TRP A 73 3.86 -3.62 9.09
CA TRP A 73 4.84 -2.62 9.52
C TRP A 73 6.22 -2.80 8.87
N ASP A 74 6.27 -3.56 7.79
CA ASP A 74 7.46 -3.70 6.94
C ASP A 74 7.44 -2.63 5.85
N TYR A 75 7.66 -1.39 6.28
CA TYR A 75 7.58 -0.21 5.41
C TYR A 75 8.59 -0.24 4.26
N ALA A 76 9.76 -0.83 4.48
CA ALA A 76 10.78 -0.93 3.43
C ALA A 76 10.30 -1.81 2.26
N ASN A 77 9.73 -2.97 2.55
CA ASN A 77 9.16 -3.83 1.51
C ASN A 77 7.87 -3.23 0.93
N ALA A 78 7.03 -2.56 1.74
CA ALA A 78 5.87 -1.84 1.23
C ALA A 78 6.26 -0.82 0.15
N CYS A 79 7.25 0.05 0.42
CA CYS A 79 7.79 0.99 -0.57
C CYS A 79 8.38 0.25 -1.78
N ALA A 80 9.18 -0.81 -1.57
CA ALA A 80 9.82 -1.55 -2.66
C ALA A 80 8.83 -2.15 -3.67
N TYR A 81 7.64 -2.55 -3.21
CA TYR A 81 6.57 -3.05 -4.07
C TYR A 81 5.75 -1.90 -4.66
N LEU A 82 5.28 -0.97 -3.83
CA LEU A 82 4.33 0.07 -4.26
C LEU A 82 4.96 1.08 -5.21
N ASP A 83 6.20 1.53 -4.99
CA ASP A 83 6.89 2.45 -5.90
C ASP A 83 6.97 1.91 -7.33
N LYS A 84 7.19 0.60 -7.47
CA LYS A 84 7.31 -0.04 -8.78
C LYS A 84 5.99 -0.19 -9.50
N VAL A 85 4.90 -0.41 -8.75
CA VAL A 85 3.61 -0.76 -9.37
C VAL A 85 2.66 0.41 -9.51
N LEU A 86 2.73 1.44 -8.66
CA LEU A 86 1.83 2.61 -8.73
C LEU A 86 1.73 3.22 -10.13
N PRO A 87 2.84 3.42 -10.89
CA PRO A 87 2.76 3.94 -12.25
C PRO A 87 2.02 3.03 -13.24
N LEU A 88 1.91 1.74 -12.93
CA LEU A 88 1.26 0.73 -13.77
C LEU A 88 -0.25 0.59 -13.50
N LEU A 89 -0.76 1.21 -12.43
CA LEU A 89 -2.13 1.06 -11.96
C LEU A 89 -3.10 2.14 -12.50
N THR A 90 -2.71 2.90 -13.52
CA THR A 90 -3.46 4.04 -14.05
C THR A 90 -4.87 3.70 -14.55
N LYS A 91 -5.11 2.43 -14.92
CA LYS A 91 -6.41 1.93 -15.40
C LYS A 91 -7.38 1.55 -14.27
N LEU A 92 -6.92 1.47 -13.03
CA LEU A 92 -7.78 1.18 -11.89
C LEU A 92 -8.61 2.41 -11.51
N ALA A 93 -9.73 2.16 -10.81
CA ALA A 93 -10.58 3.24 -10.32
C ALA A 93 -9.79 4.20 -9.41
N PRO A 94 -10.08 5.52 -9.47
CA PRO A 94 -9.36 6.52 -8.67
C PRO A 94 -9.31 6.18 -7.19
N HIS A 95 -10.45 5.81 -6.60
CA HIS A 95 -10.52 5.46 -5.18
C HIS A 95 -9.68 4.20 -4.83
N GLU A 96 -9.65 3.18 -5.69
CA GLU A 96 -8.78 2.03 -5.47
C GLU A 96 -7.30 2.44 -5.50
N ARG A 97 -6.93 3.33 -6.41
CA ARG A 97 -5.56 3.87 -6.49
C ARG A 97 -5.20 4.70 -5.28
N SER A 98 -6.13 5.50 -4.74
CA SER A 98 -5.87 6.33 -3.56
C SER A 98 -5.45 5.51 -2.36
N PHE A 99 -5.99 4.31 -2.19
CA PHE A 99 -5.62 3.38 -1.14
C PHE A 99 -4.16 2.91 -1.25
N TYR A 100 -3.68 2.65 -2.47
CA TYR A 100 -2.28 2.28 -2.68
C TYR A 100 -1.33 3.48 -2.52
N TYR A 101 -1.73 4.67 -2.96
CA TYR A 101 -0.99 5.90 -2.69
C TYR A 101 -0.88 6.17 -1.20
N PHE A 102 -1.96 5.98 -0.45
CA PHE A 102 -1.95 6.11 1.01
C PHE A 102 -0.94 5.18 1.65
N ALA A 103 -1.01 3.87 1.37
CA ALA A 103 -0.09 2.90 1.96
C ALA A 103 1.38 3.17 1.62
N CYS A 104 1.66 3.60 0.38
CA CYS A 104 3.00 3.99 -0.05
C CYS A 104 3.49 5.26 0.67
N ALA A 105 2.65 6.29 0.72
CA ALA A 105 2.95 7.56 1.37
C ALA A 105 3.20 7.38 2.88
N GLU A 106 2.35 6.62 3.57
CA GLU A 106 2.52 6.28 4.98
C GLU A 106 3.83 5.51 5.21
N SER A 107 4.15 4.55 4.34
CA SER A 107 5.39 3.78 4.46
C SER A 107 6.63 4.67 4.34
N HIS A 108 6.68 5.56 3.33
CA HIS A 108 7.76 6.54 3.22
C HIS A 108 7.79 7.53 4.40
N PHE A 109 6.61 7.93 4.89
CA PHE A 109 6.52 8.82 6.05
C PHE A 109 7.12 8.20 7.30
N GLU A 110 6.79 6.93 7.59
CA GLU A 110 7.33 6.18 8.74
C GLU A 110 8.85 5.93 8.61
N LEU A 111 9.36 5.79 7.39
CA LEU A 111 10.79 5.75 7.09
C LEU A 111 11.46 7.15 7.11
N GLN A 112 10.72 8.21 7.41
CA GLN A 112 11.17 9.62 7.38
C GLN A 112 11.65 10.10 6.00
N GLU A 113 11.24 9.42 4.95
CA GLU A 113 11.52 9.77 3.56
C GLU A 113 10.49 10.79 3.03
N TYR A 114 10.40 11.95 3.70
CA TYR A 114 9.36 12.96 3.48
C TYR A 114 9.30 13.50 2.05
N GLU A 115 10.46 13.56 1.36
CA GLU A 115 10.53 14.00 -0.04
C GLU A 115 9.79 13.04 -0.99
N LYS A 116 9.72 11.76 -0.65
CA LYS A 116 8.98 10.76 -1.41
C LYS A 116 7.52 10.68 -0.97
N ALA A 117 7.26 10.82 0.34
CA ALA A 117 5.90 10.77 0.89
C ALA A 117 5.02 11.92 0.39
N LEU A 118 5.55 13.15 0.31
CA LEU A 118 4.78 14.35 -0.03
C LEU A 118 4.04 14.26 -1.38
N PRO A 119 4.70 13.92 -2.50
CA PRO A 119 4.00 13.79 -3.79
C PRO A 119 2.93 12.69 -3.77
N LEU A 120 3.14 11.61 -3.03
CA LEU A 120 2.18 10.51 -2.93
C LEU A 120 0.90 10.93 -2.17
N TYR A 121 1.04 11.69 -1.06
CA TYR A 121 -0.12 12.25 -0.37
C TYR A 121 -0.86 13.28 -1.24
N ASN A 122 -0.15 14.10 -2.02
CA ASN A 122 -0.77 15.03 -2.96
C ASN A 122 -1.58 14.28 -4.01
N GLU A 123 -1.02 13.23 -4.64
CA GLU A 123 -1.77 12.39 -5.59
C GLU A 123 -2.98 11.73 -4.92
N MET A 124 -2.83 11.17 -3.73
CA MET A 124 -3.94 10.63 -2.95
C MET A 124 -5.06 11.67 -2.79
N ALA A 125 -4.74 12.89 -2.35
CA ALA A 125 -5.71 13.95 -2.09
C ALA A 125 -6.51 14.37 -3.33
N THR A 126 -5.96 14.17 -4.56
CA THR A 126 -6.68 14.47 -5.81
C THR A 126 -7.71 13.44 -6.19
N ILE A 127 -7.56 12.18 -5.76
CA ILE A 127 -8.35 11.04 -6.25
C ILE A 127 -9.12 10.29 -5.17
N CYS A 128 -8.87 10.55 -3.89
CA CYS A 128 -9.58 9.93 -2.77
C CYS A 128 -10.94 10.58 -2.50
N TYR A 129 -11.74 9.96 -1.64
CA TYR A 129 -12.97 10.57 -1.14
C TYR A 129 -12.68 11.72 -0.16
N ASP A 130 -13.64 12.63 -0.01
CA ASP A 130 -13.46 13.83 0.82
C ASP A 130 -13.17 13.53 2.29
N ASN A 131 -13.74 12.45 2.84
CA ASN A 131 -13.43 12.01 4.21
C ASN A 131 -11.99 11.51 4.39
N GLU A 132 -11.32 11.09 3.32
CA GLU A 132 -9.93 10.60 3.31
C GLU A 132 -8.93 11.75 3.10
N LYS A 133 -9.35 12.85 2.43
CA LYS A 133 -8.54 14.05 2.27
C LYS A 133 -8.06 14.63 3.60
N ALA A 134 -8.87 14.43 4.66
CA ALA A 134 -8.55 14.85 6.00
C ALA A 134 -7.18 14.31 6.46
N ASP A 135 -6.94 13.00 6.27
CA ASP A 135 -5.67 12.35 6.64
C ASP A 135 -4.51 12.80 5.74
N ALA A 136 -4.75 12.92 4.43
CA ALA A 136 -3.73 13.37 3.49
C ALA A 136 -3.21 14.78 3.87
N TYR A 137 -4.10 15.76 4.02
CA TYR A 137 -3.71 17.13 4.41
C TYR A 137 -3.06 17.18 5.80
N TYR A 138 -3.52 16.37 6.74
CA TYR A 138 -2.91 16.27 8.06
C TYR A 138 -1.45 15.81 7.97
N LYS A 139 -1.14 14.78 7.18
CA LYS A 139 0.24 14.28 6.99
C LYS A 139 1.10 15.26 6.19
N ILE A 140 0.55 15.89 5.15
CA ILE A 140 1.25 16.95 4.40
C ILE A 140 1.61 18.10 5.34
N GLY A 141 0.71 18.52 6.22
CA GLY A 141 0.97 19.53 7.24
C GLY A 141 2.17 19.19 8.13
N PHE A 142 2.29 17.93 8.57
CA PHE A 142 3.45 17.47 9.33
C PHE A 142 4.75 17.52 8.53
N ILE A 143 4.72 17.11 7.27
CA ILE A 143 5.92 17.15 6.42
C ILE A 143 6.45 18.59 6.32
N TYR A 144 5.58 19.56 6.05
CA TYR A 144 5.96 20.97 5.99
C TYR A 144 6.40 21.49 7.35
N MET A 145 5.76 21.09 8.45
CA MET A 145 6.17 21.44 9.81
C MET A 145 7.59 20.93 10.13
N PHE A 146 7.92 19.69 9.78
CA PHE A 146 9.28 19.14 9.96
C PHE A 146 10.34 19.87 9.13
N ARG A 147 9.95 20.46 7.99
CA ARG A 147 10.79 21.32 7.17
C ARG A 147 10.84 22.78 7.65
N GLN A 148 10.13 23.13 8.74
CA GLN A 148 9.98 24.49 9.26
C GLN A 148 9.35 25.46 8.22
N GLN A 149 8.58 24.92 7.29
CA GLN A 149 7.79 25.67 6.32
C GLN A 149 6.40 25.95 6.93
N TRP A 150 6.39 26.89 7.90
CA TRP A 150 5.26 27.10 8.80
C TRP A 150 3.98 27.55 8.09
N THR A 151 4.11 28.36 7.03
CA THR A 151 2.95 28.82 6.25
C THR A 151 2.30 27.65 5.51
N ASP A 152 3.10 26.83 4.81
CA ASP A 152 2.58 25.66 4.10
C ASP A 152 1.99 24.62 5.08
N ALA A 153 2.62 24.44 6.25
CA ALA A 153 2.10 23.59 7.30
C ALA A 153 0.75 24.09 7.83
N LEU A 154 0.63 25.41 8.08
CA LEU A 154 -0.61 26.05 8.53
C LEU A 154 -1.75 25.81 7.54
N ASP A 155 -1.53 26.08 6.25
CA ASP A 155 -2.54 25.91 5.19
C ASP A 155 -3.04 24.48 5.10
N ASN A 156 -2.13 23.52 5.20
CA ASN A 156 -2.49 22.09 5.14
C ASN A 156 -3.22 21.62 6.42
N PHE A 157 -2.81 22.10 7.61
CA PHE A 157 -3.56 21.79 8.83
C PHE A 157 -4.94 22.45 8.84
N GLN A 158 -5.11 23.64 8.28
CA GLN A 158 -6.43 24.28 8.12
C GLN A 158 -7.29 23.46 7.16
N SER A 159 -6.75 23.00 6.04
CA SER A 159 -7.44 22.10 5.11
C SER A 159 -7.86 20.80 5.81
N ALA A 160 -6.95 20.17 6.56
CA ALA A 160 -7.26 18.98 7.35
C ALA A 160 -8.40 19.25 8.35
N LEU A 161 -8.37 20.41 9.05
CA LEU A 161 -9.42 20.78 10.01
C LEU A 161 -10.79 20.88 9.34
N VAL A 162 -10.86 21.50 8.15
CA VAL A 162 -12.13 21.59 7.38
C VAL A 162 -12.67 20.21 7.07
N TYR A 163 -11.87 19.33 6.47
CA TYR A 163 -12.31 17.98 6.10
C TYR A 163 -12.66 17.11 7.33
N TYR A 164 -11.87 17.18 8.42
CA TYR A 164 -12.20 16.48 9.67
C TYR A 164 -13.52 16.97 10.28
N THR A 165 -13.73 18.28 10.34
CA THR A 165 -14.96 18.82 10.93
C THR A 165 -16.19 18.52 10.09
N GLN A 166 -16.05 18.50 8.77
CA GLN A 166 -17.17 18.27 7.86
C GLN A 166 -17.53 16.79 7.72
N PHE A 167 -16.56 15.89 7.64
CA PHE A 167 -16.78 14.50 7.26
C PHE A 167 -16.47 13.48 8.38
N ARG A 168 -15.75 13.89 9.45
CA ARG A 168 -15.30 13.02 10.55
C ARG A 168 -15.39 13.75 11.90
N SER A 169 -16.51 14.44 12.14
CA SER A 169 -16.75 15.27 13.33
C SER A 169 -16.75 14.50 14.65
N ASP A 170 -16.89 13.19 14.61
CA ASP A 170 -16.77 12.26 15.75
C ASP A 170 -15.33 12.17 16.27
N GLN A 171 -14.33 12.47 15.45
CA GLN A 171 -12.90 12.41 15.82
C GLN A 171 -12.43 13.66 16.59
N LYS A 172 -13.08 13.97 17.69
CA LYS A 172 -12.87 15.18 18.49
C LYS A 172 -11.44 15.38 18.95
N SER A 173 -10.76 14.29 19.33
CA SER A 173 -9.35 14.35 19.77
C SER A 173 -8.41 14.75 18.63
N ARG A 174 -8.63 14.22 17.42
CA ARG A 174 -7.85 14.59 16.23
C ARG A 174 -8.08 16.06 15.85
N ILE A 175 -9.34 16.49 15.87
CA ILE A 175 -9.72 17.89 15.60
C ILE A 175 -9.04 18.84 16.61
N ALA A 176 -9.03 18.49 17.90
CA ALA A 176 -8.34 19.29 18.93
C ALA A 176 -6.80 19.34 18.67
N GLN A 177 -6.21 18.21 18.31
CA GLN A 177 -4.79 18.13 17.97
C GLN A 177 -4.44 19.03 16.77
N ILE A 178 -5.26 18.99 15.71
CA ILE A 178 -5.04 19.85 14.52
C ILE A 178 -5.12 21.32 14.88
N ARG A 179 -6.08 21.73 15.72
CA ARG A 179 -6.15 23.13 16.20
C ARG A 179 -4.90 23.57 16.96
N ASN A 180 -4.31 22.68 17.76
CA ASN A 180 -3.05 22.96 18.44
C ASN A 180 -1.89 23.10 17.45
N MET A 181 -1.84 22.27 16.38
CA MET A 181 -0.84 22.41 15.32
C MET A 181 -0.97 23.75 14.58
N ILE A 182 -2.20 24.16 14.24
CA ILE A 182 -2.51 25.45 13.63
C ILE A 182 -1.98 26.62 14.50
N ASN A 183 -2.30 26.60 15.79
CA ASN A 183 -1.84 27.63 16.72
C ASN A 183 -0.31 27.65 16.85
N GLY A 184 0.32 26.47 16.88
CA GLY A 184 1.79 26.36 16.91
C GLY A 184 2.45 26.94 15.66
N CYS A 185 1.93 26.62 14.48
CA CYS A 185 2.43 27.17 13.22
C CYS A 185 2.27 28.70 13.16
N ALA A 186 1.13 29.24 13.58
CA ALA A 186 0.89 30.68 13.62
C ALA A 186 1.91 31.40 14.52
N GLN A 187 2.18 30.86 15.71
CA GLN A 187 3.19 31.41 16.63
C GLN A 187 4.61 31.42 16.03
N GLU A 188 4.97 30.35 15.28
CA GLU A 188 6.29 30.31 14.63
C GLU A 188 6.41 31.29 13.45
N ILE A 189 5.30 31.57 12.76
CA ILE A 189 5.26 32.60 11.71
C ILE A 189 5.45 34.02 12.31
N GLU A 190 4.79 34.31 13.45
CA GLU A 190 4.88 35.61 14.12
C GLU A 190 6.27 35.88 14.75
N ARG A 191 7.06 34.82 15.03
CA ARG A 191 8.41 34.95 15.60
C ARG A 191 9.48 35.34 14.60
N LYS A 192 9.20 35.24 13.30
CA LYS A 192 10.13 35.58 12.21
C LYS A 192 9.98 37.06 11.82
#